data_307f89c3a981ae2123f05f4183887a13
#
_entry.id   307f89c3a981ae2123f05f4183887a13
#
_cell.length_a   1.000
_cell.length_b   1.000
_cell.length_c   1.000
_cell.angle_alpha   90.00
_cell.angle_beta   90.00
_cell.angle_gamma   90.00
#
_symmetry.space_group_name_H-M   'P 1'
#
loop_
_entity.id
_entity.type
_entity.pdbx_description
1 polymer ?
#
loop_
_entity_poly.entity_id
_entity_poly.type
_entity_poly.pdbx_seq_one_letter_code
_entity_poly.pdbx_strand_id
1 'polypeptide(L)'
;VLLLGLPIMVAEFSVGRASHRNAVGAYRALAPKWSFLGYNGVVAAFLILGFYFVVSGWTAEYMVHSVTGSLARYTTADEYKSVFENFIQNPWRPVLYTALFVLATHFVIAMGVQKGIERSAKVLMPLLFVILIALSIHSLLMPGGEEGLRFLVIQEDQQQHRRADVAHEEDETP
;
A
#
# COMPACT_ATOMS: atom_id res chain seq x y z
N VAL A 1 -6.74 -11.42 9.43
CA VAL A 1 -5.52 -10.58 9.46
C VAL A 1 -4.85 -10.64 10.82
N LEU A 2 -5.57 -10.40 11.93
CA LEU A 2 -5.00 -10.38 13.29
C LEU A 2 -4.40 -11.74 13.70
N LEU A 3 -5.07 -12.86 13.41
CA LEU A 3 -4.64 -14.21 13.79
C LEU A 3 -3.35 -14.68 13.10
N LEU A 4 -3.08 -14.18 11.89
CA LEU A 4 -1.87 -14.53 11.14
C LEU A 4 -0.81 -13.42 11.21
N GLY A 5 -1.22 -12.16 11.09
CA GLY A 5 -0.30 -11.03 11.02
C GLY A 5 0.45 -10.79 12.34
N LEU A 6 -0.24 -10.89 13.47
CA LEU A 6 0.37 -10.62 14.78
C LEU A 6 1.44 -11.66 15.17
N PRO A 7 1.22 -12.98 15.04
CA PRO A 7 2.27 -13.97 15.29
C PRO A 7 3.49 -13.80 14.37
N ILE A 8 3.27 -13.50 13.09
CA ILE A 8 4.37 -13.26 12.13
C ILE A 8 5.19 -12.05 12.55
N MET A 9 4.54 -10.92 12.86
CA MET A 9 5.23 -9.71 13.33
C MET A 9 6.03 -9.95 14.62
N VAL A 10 5.45 -10.68 15.60
CA VAL A 10 6.15 -11.02 16.85
C VAL A 10 7.36 -11.89 16.57
N ALA A 11 7.25 -12.87 15.66
CA ALA A 11 8.36 -13.72 15.25
C ALA A 11 9.47 -12.91 14.59
N GLU A 12 9.15 -12.01 13.66
CA GLU A 12 10.11 -11.14 12.99
C GLU A 12 10.83 -10.20 13.97
N PHE A 13 10.09 -9.57 14.88
CA PHE A 13 10.71 -8.74 15.93
C PHE A 13 11.60 -9.55 16.86
N SER A 14 11.22 -10.75 17.21
CA SER A 14 12.02 -11.65 18.07
C SER A 14 13.35 -12.01 17.40
N VAL A 15 13.32 -12.37 16.11
CA VAL A 15 14.50 -12.66 15.30
C VAL A 15 15.40 -11.43 15.17
N GLY A 16 14.80 -10.26 14.89
CA GLY A 16 15.54 -9.00 14.78
C GLY A 16 16.22 -8.62 16.09
N ARG A 17 15.52 -8.71 17.23
CA ARG A 17 16.06 -8.40 18.56
C ARG A 17 17.12 -9.39 19.01
N ALA A 18 16.98 -10.68 18.73
CA ALA A 18 17.95 -11.70 19.10
C ALA A 18 19.26 -11.59 18.30
N SER A 19 19.18 -11.20 17.03
CA SER A 19 20.34 -11.16 16.15
C SER A 19 21.06 -9.82 16.08
N HIS A 20 20.34 -8.70 16.26
CA HIS A 20 20.82 -7.32 16.00
C HIS A 20 21.47 -7.16 14.62
N ARG A 21 21.00 -7.89 13.61
CA ARG A 21 21.55 -7.94 12.25
C ARG A 21 20.46 -7.71 11.20
N ASN A 22 20.89 -7.49 9.96
CA ASN A 22 19.99 -7.46 8.82
C ASN A 22 19.39 -8.86 8.54
N ALA A 23 18.40 -8.94 7.66
CA ALA A 23 17.66 -10.18 7.38
C ALA A 23 18.59 -11.38 7.11
N VAL A 24 19.57 -11.22 6.22
CA VAL A 24 20.52 -12.30 5.89
C VAL A 24 21.42 -12.64 7.08
N GLY A 25 21.93 -11.62 7.76
CA GLY A 25 22.79 -11.79 8.92
C GLY A 25 22.08 -12.43 10.11
N ALA A 26 20.80 -12.14 10.29
CA ALA A 26 19.98 -12.76 11.34
C ALA A 26 19.84 -14.27 11.14
N TYR A 27 19.48 -14.71 9.95
CA TYR A 27 19.40 -16.14 9.64
C TYR A 27 20.77 -16.83 9.72
N ARG A 28 21.85 -16.18 9.25
CA ARG A 28 23.20 -16.75 9.40
C ARG A 28 23.64 -16.95 10.85
N ALA A 29 23.24 -16.03 11.73
CA ALA A 29 23.60 -16.09 13.14
C ALA A 29 22.77 -17.09 13.93
N LEU A 30 21.45 -17.17 13.67
CA LEU A 30 20.52 -17.99 14.45
C LEU A 30 20.31 -19.38 13.87
N ALA A 31 20.30 -19.52 12.55
CA ALA A 31 20.05 -20.77 11.84
C ALA A 31 20.77 -20.78 10.47
N PRO A 32 22.08 -21.09 10.41
CA PRO A 32 22.88 -20.99 9.17
C PRO A 32 22.31 -21.77 7.98
N LYS A 33 21.68 -22.91 8.24
CA LYS A 33 21.04 -23.75 7.20
C LYS A 33 19.87 -23.05 6.49
N TRP A 34 19.25 -22.07 7.15
CA TRP A 34 18.10 -21.31 6.65
C TRP A 34 18.48 -19.91 6.14
N SER A 35 19.77 -19.64 5.94
CA SER A 35 20.24 -18.32 5.48
C SER A 35 19.67 -17.92 4.12
N PHE A 36 19.27 -18.89 3.28
CA PHE A 36 18.62 -18.62 1.99
C PHE A 36 17.29 -17.86 2.14
N LEU A 37 16.56 -18.03 3.26
CA LEU A 37 15.33 -17.29 3.52
C LEU A 37 15.61 -15.79 3.69
N GLY A 38 16.74 -15.42 4.30
CA GLY A 38 17.16 -14.03 4.39
C GLY A 38 17.42 -13.40 3.02
N TYR A 39 18.06 -14.14 2.10
CA TYR A 39 18.24 -13.67 0.71
C TYR A 39 16.91 -13.57 -0.03
N ASN A 40 16.03 -14.56 0.12
CA ASN A 40 14.70 -14.52 -0.49
C ASN A 40 13.91 -13.29 -0.02
N GLY A 41 13.98 -12.97 1.27
CA GLY A 41 13.36 -11.77 1.82
C GLY A 41 13.90 -10.46 1.21
N VAL A 42 15.22 -10.38 1.00
CA VAL A 42 15.84 -9.21 0.35
C VAL A 42 15.39 -9.11 -1.12
N VAL A 43 15.36 -10.20 -1.86
CA VAL A 43 14.90 -10.23 -3.27
C VAL A 43 13.42 -9.83 -3.35
N ALA A 44 12.58 -10.39 -2.48
CA ALA A 44 11.16 -10.04 -2.43
C ALA A 44 10.97 -8.54 -2.14
N ALA A 45 11.69 -7.99 -1.15
CA ALA A 45 11.65 -6.57 -0.83
C ALA A 45 12.09 -5.70 -2.01
N PHE A 46 13.14 -6.10 -2.73
CA PHE A 46 13.62 -5.40 -3.92
C PHE A 46 12.58 -5.37 -5.04
N LEU A 47 11.95 -6.50 -5.33
CA LEU A 47 10.90 -6.58 -6.36
C LEU A 47 9.67 -5.76 -6.00
N ILE A 48 9.24 -5.84 -4.73
CA ILE A 48 8.12 -5.04 -4.22
C ILE A 48 8.45 -3.54 -4.31
N LEU A 49 9.65 -3.14 -3.91
CA LEU A 49 10.10 -1.75 -3.98
C LEU A 49 10.12 -1.23 -5.43
N GLY A 50 10.59 -2.03 -6.37
CA GLY A 50 10.57 -1.70 -7.79
C GLY A 50 9.16 -1.42 -8.30
N PHE A 51 8.19 -2.27 -7.95
CA PHE A 51 6.78 -2.05 -8.26
C PHE A 51 6.25 -0.74 -7.63
N TYR A 52 6.52 -0.52 -6.35
CA TYR A 52 6.07 0.70 -5.67
C TYR A 52 6.68 1.98 -6.25
N PHE A 53 7.90 1.96 -6.74
CA PHE A 53 8.49 3.12 -7.41
C PHE A 53 7.72 3.50 -8.68
N VAL A 54 7.31 2.53 -9.48
CA VAL A 54 6.50 2.78 -10.68
C VAL A 54 5.15 3.39 -10.31
N VAL A 55 4.43 2.78 -9.35
CA VAL A 55 3.13 3.28 -8.87
C VAL A 55 3.26 4.68 -8.25
N SER A 56 4.35 4.94 -7.53
CA SER A 56 4.62 6.27 -6.97
C SER A 56 4.88 7.31 -8.06
N GLY A 57 5.51 6.93 -9.16
CA GLY A 57 5.66 7.78 -10.34
C GLY A 57 4.29 8.15 -10.93
N TRP A 58 3.36 7.21 -11.06
CA TRP A 58 1.99 7.48 -11.49
C TRP A 58 1.27 8.45 -10.53
N THR A 59 1.41 8.20 -9.23
CA THR A 59 0.83 9.08 -8.21
C THR A 59 1.38 10.51 -8.30
N ALA A 60 2.67 10.67 -8.58
CA ALA A 60 3.29 11.97 -8.75
C ALA A 60 2.74 12.73 -9.97
N GLU A 61 2.48 12.07 -11.09
CA GLU A 61 1.81 12.66 -12.26
C GLU A 61 0.41 13.16 -11.88
N TYR A 62 -0.40 12.31 -11.23
CA TYR A 62 -1.74 12.70 -10.80
C TYR A 62 -1.73 13.85 -9.78
N MET A 63 -0.72 13.90 -8.91
CA MET A 63 -0.55 15.02 -7.99
C MET A 63 -0.31 16.34 -8.76
N VAL A 64 0.51 16.32 -9.81
CA VAL A 64 0.72 17.50 -10.67
C VAL A 64 -0.57 17.89 -11.37
N HIS A 65 -1.31 16.94 -11.93
CA HIS A 65 -2.60 17.20 -12.56
C HIS A 65 -3.63 17.77 -11.58
N SER A 66 -3.63 17.33 -10.34
CA SER A 66 -4.53 17.84 -9.30
C SER A 66 -4.18 19.27 -8.90
N VAL A 67 -2.88 19.55 -8.67
CA VAL A 67 -2.41 20.90 -8.30
C VAL A 67 -2.62 21.92 -9.44
N THR A 68 -2.44 21.49 -10.69
CA THR A 68 -2.68 22.36 -11.86
C THR A 68 -4.16 22.52 -12.21
N GLY A 69 -5.06 21.79 -11.52
CA GLY A 69 -6.50 21.82 -11.78
C GLY A 69 -6.89 21.18 -13.11
N SER A 70 -5.98 20.49 -13.79
CA SER A 70 -6.26 19.89 -15.10
C SER A 70 -7.26 18.75 -15.01
N LEU A 71 -7.32 18.03 -13.88
CA LEU A 71 -8.31 16.98 -13.64
C LEU A 71 -9.74 17.51 -13.53
N ALA A 72 -9.92 18.74 -13.07
CA ALA A 72 -11.24 19.35 -12.95
C ALA A 72 -11.92 19.66 -14.30
N ARG A 73 -11.18 19.53 -15.40
CA ARG A 73 -11.71 19.72 -16.76
C ARG A 73 -12.44 18.49 -17.28
N TYR A 74 -12.18 17.32 -16.70
CA TYR A 74 -12.78 16.06 -17.11
C TYR A 74 -14.03 15.79 -16.27
N THR A 75 -15.09 15.30 -16.91
CA THR A 75 -16.40 15.07 -16.28
C THR A 75 -16.85 13.64 -16.38
N THR A 76 -16.31 12.87 -17.31
CA THR A 76 -16.70 11.48 -17.58
C THR A 76 -15.61 10.49 -17.17
N ALA A 77 -16.03 9.29 -16.80
CA ALA A 77 -15.11 8.20 -16.43
C ALA A 77 -14.16 7.83 -17.59
N ASP A 78 -14.64 7.90 -18.82
CA ASP A 78 -13.83 7.56 -20.01
C ASP A 78 -12.75 8.61 -20.27
N GLU A 79 -13.01 9.88 -19.97
CA GLU A 79 -11.99 10.94 -20.05
C GLU A 79 -10.89 10.71 -19.02
N TYR A 80 -11.20 10.38 -17.78
CA TYR A 80 -10.19 10.03 -16.76
C TYR A 80 -9.39 8.80 -17.14
N LYS A 81 -10.04 7.78 -17.73
CA LYS A 81 -9.36 6.60 -18.24
C LYS A 81 -8.39 6.95 -19.36
N SER A 82 -8.79 7.80 -20.29
CA SER A 82 -7.93 8.24 -21.40
C SER A 82 -6.69 9.01 -20.92
N VAL A 83 -6.80 9.80 -19.85
CA VAL A 83 -5.64 10.48 -19.23
C VAL A 83 -4.61 9.46 -18.76
N PHE A 84 -5.06 8.40 -18.06
CA PHE A 84 -4.18 7.35 -17.59
C PHE A 84 -3.55 6.56 -18.75
N GLU A 85 -4.34 6.16 -19.72
CA GLU A 85 -3.85 5.42 -20.90
C GLU A 85 -2.82 6.24 -21.68
N ASN A 86 -3.07 7.51 -21.92
CA ASN A 86 -2.12 8.41 -22.58
C ASN A 86 -0.82 8.58 -21.78
N PHE A 87 -0.91 8.58 -20.47
CA PHE A 87 0.26 8.64 -19.60
C PHE A 87 1.11 7.38 -19.71
N ILE A 88 0.52 6.19 -19.54
CA ILE A 88 1.27 4.92 -19.56
C ILE A 88 1.79 4.55 -20.94
N GLN A 89 1.12 4.99 -22.02
CA GLN A 89 1.58 4.77 -23.39
C GLN A 89 2.74 5.69 -23.78
N ASN A 90 2.96 6.76 -23.05
CA ASN A 90 4.09 7.65 -23.30
C ASN A 90 5.38 7.00 -22.79
N PRO A 91 6.42 6.80 -23.64
CA PRO A 91 7.61 6.09 -23.22
C PRO A 91 8.47 6.82 -22.19
N TRP A 92 8.35 8.14 -22.10
CA TRP A 92 9.23 8.98 -21.26
C TRP A 92 8.56 9.50 -19.99
N ARG A 93 7.27 9.81 -20.02
CA ARG A 93 6.57 10.42 -18.88
C ARG A 93 6.60 9.54 -17.62
N PRO A 94 6.18 8.25 -17.67
CA PRO A 94 6.23 7.39 -16.49
C PRO A 94 7.65 7.22 -15.94
N VAL A 95 8.65 7.09 -16.83
CA VAL A 95 10.06 6.96 -16.46
C VAL A 95 10.56 8.21 -15.75
N LEU A 96 10.23 9.39 -16.27
CA LEU A 96 10.64 10.67 -15.68
C LEU A 96 10.06 10.88 -14.28
N TYR A 97 8.75 10.64 -14.11
CA TYR A 97 8.13 10.77 -12.78
C TYR A 97 8.63 9.72 -11.79
N THR A 98 8.85 8.49 -12.24
CA THR A 98 9.49 7.45 -11.43
C THR A 98 10.91 7.87 -11.02
N ALA A 99 11.71 8.38 -11.94
CA ALA A 99 13.06 8.84 -11.65
C ALA A 99 13.07 10.01 -10.66
N LEU A 100 12.18 10.99 -10.82
CA LEU A 100 12.02 12.09 -9.87
C LEU A 100 11.64 11.59 -8.48
N PHE A 101 10.73 10.63 -8.38
CA PHE A 101 10.34 10.05 -7.10
C PHE A 101 11.50 9.28 -6.44
N VAL A 102 12.24 8.50 -7.22
CA VAL A 102 13.44 7.78 -6.74
C VAL A 102 14.50 8.78 -6.23
N LEU A 103 14.75 9.86 -6.96
CA LEU A 103 15.68 10.91 -6.54
C LEU A 103 15.23 11.59 -5.26
N ALA A 104 13.94 11.92 -5.14
CA ALA A 104 13.39 12.51 -3.92
C ALA A 104 13.54 11.56 -2.72
N THR A 105 13.22 10.28 -2.91
CA THR A 105 13.42 9.24 -1.89
C THR A 105 14.88 9.09 -1.51
N HIS A 106 15.77 9.07 -2.51
CA HIS A 106 17.21 9.00 -2.27
C HIS A 106 17.72 10.20 -1.46
N PHE A 107 17.24 11.40 -1.77
CA PHE A 107 17.58 12.59 -1.02
C PHE A 107 17.16 12.51 0.46
N VAL A 108 15.95 12.03 0.74
CA VAL A 108 15.46 11.81 2.10
C VAL A 108 16.35 10.80 2.85
N ILE A 109 16.74 9.71 2.20
CA ILE A 109 17.62 8.68 2.78
C ILE A 109 19.03 9.22 3.00
N ALA A 110 19.55 10.03 2.08
CA ALA A 110 20.91 10.64 2.17
C ALA A 110 21.04 11.60 3.36
N MET A 111 19.96 12.21 3.83
CA MET A 111 19.94 12.98 5.08
C MET A 111 20.14 12.13 6.35
N GLY A 112 20.29 10.83 6.20
CA GLY A 112 20.49 9.84 7.24
C GLY A 112 19.25 8.98 7.46
N VAL A 113 19.41 7.66 7.34
CA VAL A 113 18.30 6.68 7.36
C VAL A 113 17.40 6.86 8.58
N GLN A 114 17.96 6.99 9.78
CA GLN A 114 17.16 7.19 11.00
C GLN A 114 16.51 8.58 11.04
N LYS A 115 17.29 9.64 10.85
CA LYS A 115 16.78 11.02 10.95
C LYS A 115 15.87 11.40 9.79
N GLY A 116 16.19 10.96 8.56
CA GLY A 116 15.40 11.26 7.37
C GLY A 116 14.04 10.55 7.42
N ILE A 117 14.04 9.25 7.65
CA ILE A 117 12.80 8.46 7.73
C ILE A 117 11.94 8.91 8.92
N GLU A 118 12.55 9.08 10.11
CA GLU A 118 11.81 9.52 11.29
C GLU A 118 11.17 10.90 11.11
N ARG A 119 11.91 11.87 10.53
CA ARG A 119 11.38 13.21 10.28
C ARG A 119 10.24 13.18 9.24
N SER A 120 10.43 12.43 8.15
CA SER A 120 9.39 12.27 7.12
C SER A 120 8.15 11.60 7.69
N ALA A 121 8.30 10.52 8.46
CA ALA A 121 7.20 9.82 9.06
C ALA A 121 6.42 10.70 10.06
N LYS A 122 7.12 11.48 10.90
CA LYS A 122 6.49 12.41 11.86
C LYS A 122 5.61 13.47 11.21
N VAL A 123 5.90 13.84 9.96
CA VAL A 123 5.09 14.82 9.21
C VAL A 123 4.04 14.12 8.34
N LEU A 124 4.45 13.10 7.59
CA LEU A 124 3.58 12.44 6.60
C LEU A 124 2.48 11.60 7.26
N MET A 125 2.75 10.92 8.37
CA MET A 125 1.72 10.10 9.03
C MET A 125 0.55 10.92 9.58
N PRO A 126 0.76 11.98 10.38
CA PRO A 126 -0.35 12.84 10.81
C PRO A 126 -1.07 13.49 9.63
N LEU A 127 -0.33 13.96 8.62
CA LEU A 127 -0.91 14.55 7.42
C LEU A 127 -1.81 13.54 6.69
N LEU A 128 -1.34 12.31 6.48
CA LEU A 128 -2.13 11.24 5.87
C LEU A 128 -3.40 10.96 6.68
N PHE A 129 -3.30 10.92 8.01
CA PHE A 129 -4.42 10.66 8.88
C PHE A 129 -5.49 11.77 8.78
N VAL A 130 -5.06 13.03 8.77
CA VAL A 130 -5.96 14.18 8.58
C VAL A 130 -6.65 14.13 7.21
N ILE A 131 -5.89 13.83 6.15
CA ILE A 131 -6.46 13.67 4.79
C ILE A 131 -7.48 12.54 4.74
N LEU A 132 -7.18 11.38 5.34
CA LEU A 132 -8.11 10.25 5.38
C LEU A 132 -9.40 10.59 6.12
N ILE A 133 -9.32 11.28 7.25
CA ILE A 133 -10.52 11.73 7.99
C ILE A 133 -11.32 12.71 7.14
N ALA A 134 -10.66 13.70 6.54
CA ALA A 134 -11.31 14.69 5.70
C ALA A 134 -12.02 14.05 4.49
N LEU A 135 -11.35 13.11 3.82
CA LEU A 135 -11.93 12.37 2.70
C LEU A 135 -13.09 11.47 3.14
N SER A 136 -12.98 10.82 4.31
CA SER A 136 -14.05 9.99 4.86
C SER A 136 -15.30 10.82 5.17
N ILE A 137 -15.13 11.96 5.82
CA ILE A 137 -16.24 12.89 6.09
C ILE A 137 -16.84 13.39 4.78
N HIS A 138 -16.01 13.82 3.84
CA HIS A 138 -16.47 14.32 2.55
C HIS A 138 -17.24 13.23 1.78
N SER A 139 -16.76 11.99 1.77
CA SER A 139 -17.42 10.86 1.11
C SER A 139 -18.80 10.55 1.72
N LEU A 140 -18.94 10.64 3.05
CA LEU A 140 -20.21 10.44 3.72
C LEU A 140 -21.24 11.54 3.42
N LEU A 141 -20.76 12.77 3.20
CA LEU A 141 -21.62 13.92 2.88
C LEU A 141 -22.02 13.99 1.39
N MET A 142 -21.42 13.18 0.52
CA MET A 142 -21.79 13.12 -0.88
C MET A 142 -23.14 12.40 -1.09
N PRO A 143 -23.94 12.79 -2.11
CA PRO A 143 -25.14 12.03 -2.50
C PRO A 143 -24.77 10.58 -2.80
N GLY A 144 -25.39 9.62 -2.11
CA GLY A 144 -25.08 8.19 -2.21
C GLY A 144 -24.05 7.67 -1.19
N GLY A 145 -23.44 8.51 -0.37
CA GLY A 145 -22.48 8.09 0.66
C GLY A 145 -23.10 7.15 1.69
N GLU A 146 -24.37 7.38 2.06
CA GLU A 146 -25.14 6.51 2.97
C GLU A 146 -25.40 5.12 2.35
N GLU A 147 -25.72 5.05 1.06
CA GLU A 147 -25.91 3.78 0.33
C GLU A 147 -24.60 3.00 0.24
N GLY A 148 -23.47 3.67 0.01
CA GLY A 148 -22.13 3.06 0.03
C GLY A 148 -21.77 2.47 1.39
N LEU A 149 -22.06 3.19 2.47
CA LEU A 149 -21.85 2.69 3.83
C LEU A 149 -22.74 1.49 4.12
N ARG A 150 -24.01 1.59 3.77
CA ARG A 150 -24.99 0.50 3.92
C ARG A 150 -24.60 -0.76 3.13
N PHE A 151 -24.07 -0.57 1.92
CA PHE A 151 -23.54 -1.66 1.09
C PHE A 151 -22.38 -2.39 1.79
N LEU A 152 -21.44 -1.67 2.36
CA LEU A 152 -20.30 -2.27 3.09
C LEU A 152 -20.74 -3.07 4.32
N VAL A 153 -21.70 -2.54 5.11
CA VAL A 153 -22.18 -3.19 6.33
C VAL A 153 -23.09 -4.37 6.03
N ILE A 154 -24.02 -4.22 5.09
CA ILE A 154 -25.01 -5.27 4.77
C ILE A 154 -24.41 -6.41 3.94
N GLN A 155 -23.40 -6.16 3.11
CA GLN A 155 -22.74 -7.24 2.37
C GLN A 155 -21.97 -8.20 3.27
N GLU A 156 -21.42 -7.73 4.37
CA GLU A 156 -20.80 -8.64 5.37
C GLU A 156 -21.85 -9.57 5.99
N ASP A 157 -23.01 -9.07 6.34
CA ASP A 157 -24.09 -9.89 6.90
C ASP A 157 -24.63 -10.91 5.89
N GLN A 158 -24.86 -10.53 4.65
CA GLN A 158 -25.35 -11.46 3.62
C GLN A 158 -24.30 -12.53 3.25
N GLN A 159 -23.03 -12.22 3.26
CA GLN A 159 -21.97 -13.22 3.03
C GLN A 159 -21.84 -14.18 4.21
N GLN A 160 -22.03 -13.72 5.44
CA GLN A 160 -22.04 -14.58 6.61
C GLN A 160 -23.26 -15.52 6.62
N HIS A 161 -24.44 -15.02 6.31
CA HIS A 161 -25.64 -15.85 6.19
C HIS A 161 -25.51 -16.89 5.08
N ARG A 162 -25.03 -16.51 3.91
CA ARG A 162 -24.81 -17.44 2.80
C ARG A 162 -23.77 -18.53 3.12
N ARG A 163 -22.73 -18.21 3.88
CA ARG A 163 -21.73 -19.20 4.35
C ARG A 163 -22.30 -20.14 5.41
N ALA A 164 -23.17 -19.65 6.27
CA ALA A 164 -23.87 -20.47 7.25
C ALA A 164 -24.86 -21.44 6.59
N ASP A 165 -25.61 -20.97 5.59
CA ASP A 165 -26.56 -21.80 4.82
C ASP A 165 -25.84 -22.90 4.04
N VAL A 166 -24.74 -22.59 3.37
CA VAL A 166 -23.93 -23.60 2.65
C VAL A 166 -23.33 -24.63 3.60
N ALA A 167 -22.85 -24.22 4.78
CA ALA A 167 -22.30 -25.13 5.77
C ALA A 167 -23.37 -26.08 6.36
N HIS A 168 -24.62 -25.61 6.48
CA HIS A 168 -25.76 -26.45 6.89
C HIS A 168 -26.15 -27.45 5.80
N GLU A 169 -26.10 -27.05 4.53
CA GLU A 169 -26.43 -27.89 3.39
C GLU A 169 -25.39 -29.02 3.17
N GLU A 170 -24.12 -28.75 3.47
CA GLU A 170 -23.05 -29.76 3.44
C GLU A 170 -23.14 -30.79 4.59
N ASP A 171 -23.73 -30.43 5.74
CA ASP A 171 -23.89 -31.31 6.90
C ASP A 171 -25.16 -32.21 6.79
N GLU A 172 -26.10 -31.86 5.92
CA GLU A 172 -27.33 -32.65 5.67
C GLU A 172 -27.21 -33.62 4.50
N THR A 173 -26.11 -33.67 3.76
CA THR A 173 -25.91 -34.65 2.69
C THR A 173 -25.23 -35.90 3.24
N PRO A 174 -25.94 -37.07 3.28
CA PRO A 174 -25.46 -38.32 3.83
C PRO A 174 -24.32 -38.97 3.03
#